data_bb07959696a8dfd2f464a156ffb431f7
#
_entry.id   bb07959696a8dfd2f464a156ffb431f7
#
_cell.length_a   1.000
_cell.length_b   1.000
_cell.length_c   1.000
_cell.angle_alpha   90.00
_cell.angle_beta   90.00
_cell.angle_gamma   90.00
#
_symmetry.space_group_name_H-M   'P 1'
#
loop_
_entity.id
_entity.type
_entity.pdbx_description
1 polymer ?
#
loop_
_entity_poly.entity_id
_entity_poly.type
_entity_poly.pdbx_seq_one_letter_code
_entity_poly.pdbx_strand_id
1 'polypeptide(L)'
;MDIFGGLLIIFPASFIAIISVPSFWGLVNSAWNLCSVGKRQSPVNIETSHMIFDPYLTSMKLNTGGQKVRGTMYNTGRHVSVRLDKEHLVNISGGPMMYSHRLEEIRLHFGSEDNQGSEHLLNGQAFSGEYALYMVLGGDFDFTMVQLIHYNHELYTNYTEAAKSPNGLVIVSIFMKVAETSNSFLNRLLNRDSITRVTYKNDAYLLTGLNIEEIYPDTSSFITYDGSMTIPPCFETATWILMNKPVYVTRMQMHSLRLLSQNQPSQIFLSMSDNVRPIQPLINRCIRTNINFSMQGKDCPNNRVHKLQYRVNGWLLN
;
A
#
# COMPACT_ATOMS: atom_id res chain seq x y z
N MET A 1 -6.68 52.83 28.21
CA MET A 1 -6.82 52.94 26.74
C MET A 1 -6.05 51.80 26.13
N ASP A 2 -6.61 50.62 26.17
CA ASP A 2 -5.95 49.38 25.71
C ASP A 2 -6.79 48.78 24.58
N ILE A 3 -6.24 48.90 23.38
CA ILE A 3 -6.81 48.32 22.16
C ILE A 3 -6.12 46.97 21.99
N PHE A 4 -6.72 45.88 22.47
CA PHE A 4 -6.47 44.55 21.97
C PHE A 4 -7.79 43.99 21.46
N GLY A 5 -8.09 44.37 20.22
CA GLY A 5 -9.14 43.75 19.43
C GLY A 5 -8.83 42.29 19.17
N GLY A 6 -9.73 41.42 19.57
CA GLY A 6 -9.65 40.00 19.44
C GLY A 6 -9.48 39.57 18.00
N LEU A 7 -8.36 38.92 17.71
CA LEU A 7 -8.18 38.10 16.53
C LEU A 7 -8.94 36.78 16.75
N LEU A 8 -10.21 36.80 16.36
CA LEU A 8 -11.01 35.57 16.35
C LEU A 8 -10.43 34.65 15.30
N ILE A 9 -9.64 33.68 15.74
CA ILE A 9 -9.04 32.67 14.89
C ILE A 9 -10.16 31.79 14.33
N ILE A 10 -10.57 32.07 13.10
CA ILE A 10 -11.43 31.17 12.31
C ILE A 10 -10.57 30.01 11.85
N PHE A 11 -10.44 28.98 12.68
CA PHE A 11 -9.70 27.74 12.38
C PHE A 11 -10.58 26.49 12.56
N PRO A 12 -11.51 26.18 11.65
CA PRO A 12 -11.80 24.75 11.49
C PRO A 12 -11.66 24.20 10.06
N ALA A 13 -11.95 24.97 9.03
CA ALA A 13 -11.88 24.42 7.65
C ALA A 13 -10.46 24.37 7.09
N SER A 14 -9.61 25.36 7.39
CA SER A 14 -8.22 25.42 6.93
C SER A 14 -7.34 24.33 7.55
N PHE A 15 -7.60 23.93 8.79
CA PHE A 15 -6.79 22.91 9.47
C PHE A 15 -7.05 21.50 8.91
N ILE A 16 -8.28 21.20 8.52
CA ILE A 16 -8.65 19.93 7.88
C ILE A 16 -8.02 19.84 6.48
N ALA A 17 -8.03 20.93 5.72
CA ALA A 17 -7.39 21.01 4.40
C ALA A 17 -5.87 20.81 4.47
N ILE A 18 -5.20 21.32 5.50
CA ILE A 18 -3.74 21.17 5.68
C ILE A 18 -3.37 19.73 6.06
N ILE A 19 -4.19 19.02 6.84
CA ILE A 19 -3.97 17.60 7.19
C ILE A 19 -4.14 16.68 5.96
N SER A 20 -4.96 17.09 5.00
CA SER A 20 -5.15 16.33 3.75
C SER A 20 -3.99 16.48 2.76
N VAL A 21 -3.09 17.47 2.94
CA VAL A 21 -1.96 17.69 2.05
C VAL A 21 -0.67 17.11 2.64
N PRO A 22 -0.17 15.98 2.12
CA PRO A 22 0.99 15.26 2.67
C PRO A 22 2.25 16.11 2.83
N SER A 23 2.48 17.08 1.96
CA SER A 23 3.66 17.97 2.01
C SER A 23 3.74 18.82 3.28
N PHE A 24 2.63 19.03 3.98
CA PHE A 24 2.58 19.86 5.20
C PHE A 24 2.52 19.07 6.50
N TRP A 25 2.47 17.74 6.47
CA TRP A 25 2.32 16.93 7.68
C TRP A 25 3.34 17.26 8.77
N GLY A 26 4.63 17.38 8.42
CA GLY A 26 5.68 17.70 9.38
C GLY A 26 5.60 19.13 9.95
N LEU A 27 4.89 20.04 9.27
CA LEU A 27 4.67 21.41 9.75
C LEU A 27 3.46 21.50 10.69
N VAL A 28 2.48 20.63 10.51
CA VAL A 28 1.23 20.63 11.28
C VAL A 28 1.44 20.07 12.70
N ASN A 29 2.29 19.05 12.82
CA ASN A 29 2.55 18.38 14.09
C ASN A 29 4.03 17.97 14.19
N SER A 30 4.71 18.44 15.22
CA SER A 30 6.12 18.10 15.45
C SER A 30 6.38 16.59 15.60
N ALA A 31 5.41 15.82 16.09
CA ALA A 31 5.48 14.37 16.15
C ALA A 31 5.49 13.70 14.75
N TRP A 32 5.14 14.44 13.69
CA TRP A 32 5.13 13.99 12.30
C TRP A 32 6.32 14.52 11.50
N ASN A 33 7.33 15.04 12.17
CA ASN A 33 8.51 15.63 11.52
C ASN A 33 9.19 14.69 10.52
N LEU A 34 9.22 13.37 10.79
CA LEU A 34 9.77 12.37 9.86
C LEU A 34 9.10 12.39 8.48
N CYS A 35 7.83 12.80 8.40
CA CYS A 35 7.15 12.90 7.11
C CYS A 35 7.81 13.92 6.17
N SER A 36 8.52 14.92 6.69
CA SER A 36 9.19 15.97 5.93
C SER A 36 10.71 15.82 5.86
N VAL A 37 11.36 15.36 6.95
CA VAL A 37 12.84 15.30 7.02
C VAL A 37 13.39 13.88 6.89
N GLY A 38 12.55 12.86 6.92
CA GLY A 38 12.95 11.46 6.81
C GLY A 38 13.65 11.18 5.47
N LYS A 39 14.60 10.26 5.51
CA LYS A 39 15.43 9.91 4.33
C LYS A 39 15.07 8.56 3.73
N ARG A 40 14.27 7.75 4.43
CA ARG A 40 13.78 6.46 3.96
C ARG A 40 12.26 6.46 3.80
N GLN A 41 11.73 7.55 3.28
CA GLN A 41 10.29 7.75 3.14
C GLN A 41 9.71 6.92 1.99
N SER A 42 8.44 6.54 2.16
CA SER A 42 7.59 5.84 1.18
C SER A 42 6.36 6.68 0.83
N PRO A 43 5.73 6.44 -0.33
CA PRO A 43 6.06 5.48 -1.37
C PRO A 43 7.21 5.94 -2.27
N VAL A 44 7.71 5.06 -3.15
CA VAL A 44 8.78 5.39 -4.10
C VAL A 44 8.40 5.01 -5.53
N ASN A 45 9.08 5.63 -6.49
CA ASN A 45 9.10 5.13 -7.87
C ASN A 45 10.12 3.99 -7.98
N ILE A 46 9.68 2.84 -8.45
CA ILE A 46 10.51 1.65 -8.67
C ILE A 46 10.94 1.63 -10.13
N GLU A 47 12.21 1.89 -10.37
CA GLU A 47 12.78 1.74 -11.70
C GLU A 47 13.32 0.32 -11.88
N THR A 48 12.70 -0.43 -12.77
CA THR A 48 13.02 -1.84 -12.97
C THR A 48 14.45 -2.07 -13.45
N SER A 49 15.05 -1.08 -14.12
CA SER A 49 16.47 -1.07 -14.53
C SER A 49 17.44 -0.98 -13.34
N HIS A 50 16.98 -0.51 -12.19
CA HIS A 50 17.78 -0.34 -10.97
C HIS A 50 17.51 -1.42 -9.92
N MET A 51 16.63 -2.40 -10.20
CA MET A 51 16.38 -3.51 -9.29
C MET A 51 17.57 -4.47 -9.24
N ILE A 52 17.87 -4.95 -8.06
CA ILE A 52 18.95 -5.93 -7.81
C ILE A 52 18.32 -7.29 -7.58
N PHE A 53 18.69 -8.27 -8.39
CA PHE A 53 18.32 -9.67 -8.12
C PHE A 53 19.06 -10.17 -6.88
N ASP A 54 18.31 -10.66 -5.91
CA ASP A 54 18.83 -11.25 -4.68
C ASP A 54 18.39 -12.74 -4.60
N PRO A 55 19.31 -13.68 -4.84
CA PRO A 55 18.98 -15.11 -4.83
C PRO A 55 18.65 -15.65 -3.44
N TYR A 56 18.93 -14.91 -2.38
CA TYR A 56 18.61 -15.29 -1.00
C TYR A 56 17.20 -14.90 -0.56
N LEU A 57 16.48 -14.14 -1.37
CA LEU A 57 15.07 -13.83 -1.11
C LEU A 57 14.20 -15.06 -1.38
N THR A 58 13.82 -15.74 -0.31
CA THR A 58 12.92 -16.90 -0.38
C THR A 58 11.47 -16.46 -0.64
N SER A 59 10.61 -17.40 -1.00
CA SER A 59 9.18 -17.12 -1.11
C SER A 59 8.58 -16.73 0.24
N MET A 60 7.62 -15.81 0.24
CA MET A 60 6.80 -15.53 1.42
C MET A 60 5.98 -16.76 1.79
N LYS A 61 5.78 -16.94 3.08
CA LYS A 61 4.91 -17.95 3.67
C LYS A 61 3.80 -17.25 4.44
N LEU A 62 2.57 -17.52 4.05
CA LEU A 62 1.37 -17.07 4.76
C LEU A 62 0.88 -18.21 5.67
N ASN A 63 0.60 -17.88 6.92
CA ASN A 63 0.02 -18.80 7.89
C ASN A 63 -1.29 -18.22 8.43
N THR A 64 -2.41 -18.76 7.96
CA THR A 64 -3.77 -18.37 8.36
C THR A 64 -4.41 -19.40 9.27
N GLY A 65 -3.73 -20.51 9.53
CA GLY A 65 -4.32 -21.69 10.18
C GLY A 65 -5.43 -22.36 9.35
N GLY A 66 -5.56 -22.00 8.06
CA GLY A 66 -6.60 -22.57 7.17
C GLY A 66 -8.03 -22.14 7.52
N GLN A 67 -8.20 -21.14 8.37
CA GLN A 67 -9.51 -20.72 8.88
C GLN A 67 -10.00 -19.44 8.21
N LYS A 68 -11.33 -19.36 8.06
CA LYS A 68 -11.98 -18.11 7.73
C LYS A 68 -12.02 -17.22 8.96
N VAL A 69 -11.71 -15.95 8.77
CA VAL A 69 -11.61 -14.97 9.86
C VAL A 69 -12.78 -14.00 9.85
N ARG A 70 -12.96 -13.32 10.98
CA ARG A 70 -13.84 -12.17 11.12
C ARG A 70 -13.00 -10.92 11.29
N GLY A 71 -13.57 -9.80 10.88
CA GLY A 71 -12.94 -8.50 11.04
C GLY A 71 -13.93 -7.38 10.81
N THR A 72 -13.56 -6.18 11.19
CA THR A 72 -14.41 -4.99 11.01
C THR A 72 -13.79 -4.08 9.98
N MET A 73 -14.59 -3.69 9.01
CA MET A 73 -14.26 -2.67 8.02
C MET A 73 -14.68 -1.30 8.55
N TYR A 74 -13.77 -0.35 8.49
CA TYR A 74 -13.97 1.03 8.96
C TYR A 74 -13.75 2.03 7.83
N ASN A 75 -14.57 3.06 7.80
CA ASN A 75 -14.25 4.30 7.12
C ASN A 75 -13.54 5.23 8.11
N THR A 76 -12.23 5.40 7.95
CA THR A 76 -11.44 6.25 8.85
C THR A 76 -11.52 7.74 8.51
N GLY A 77 -12.21 8.11 7.43
CA GLY A 77 -12.19 9.45 6.84
C GLY A 77 -10.93 9.74 6.02
N ARG A 78 -10.01 8.76 5.88
CA ARG A 78 -8.79 8.86 5.05
C ARG A 78 -8.63 7.67 4.13
N HIS A 79 -8.96 6.49 4.62
CA HIS A 79 -8.90 5.23 3.90
C HIS A 79 -9.91 4.25 4.48
N VAL A 80 -10.22 3.24 3.70
CA VAL A 80 -10.93 2.05 4.19
C VAL A 80 -9.90 1.17 4.91
N SER A 81 -10.21 0.79 6.15
CA SER A 81 -9.40 -0.04 7.03
C SER A 81 -10.15 -1.30 7.40
N VAL A 82 -9.58 -2.47 7.18
CA VAL A 82 -10.12 -3.74 7.68
C VAL A 82 -9.20 -4.27 8.75
N ARG A 83 -9.74 -4.51 9.95
CA ARG A 83 -8.99 -5.05 11.10
C ARG A 83 -9.61 -6.35 11.52
N LEU A 84 -8.77 -7.38 11.67
CA LEU A 84 -9.23 -8.68 12.12
C LEU A 84 -9.53 -8.68 13.61
N ASP A 85 -10.46 -9.53 14.03
CA ASP A 85 -10.68 -9.79 15.43
C ASP A 85 -9.42 -10.39 16.07
N LYS A 86 -9.12 -10.02 17.31
CA LYS A 86 -7.85 -10.36 17.99
C LYS A 86 -7.59 -11.86 18.14
N GLU A 87 -8.62 -12.67 18.06
CA GLU A 87 -8.52 -14.13 18.10
C GLU A 87 -7.97 -14.75 16.81
N HIS A 88 -8.01 -14.01 15.70
CA HIS A 88 -7.56 -14.47 14.39
C HIS A 88 -6.10 -14.07 14.15
N LEU A 89 -5.22 -15.05 14.22
CA LEU A 89 -3.77 -14.85 14.07
C LEU A 89 -3.33 -15.20 12.66
N VAL A 90 -3.21 -14.17 11.81
CA VAL A 90 -2.68 -14.31 10.46
C VAL A 90 -1.24 -13.81 10.45
N ASN A 91 -0.30 -14.69 10.15
CA ASN A 91 1.12 -14.38 10.20
C ASN A 91 1.77 -14.57 8.83
N ILE A 92 2.82 -13.79 8.54
CA ILE A 92 3.68 -13.96 7.38
C ILE A 92 5.14 -14.13 7.81
N SER A 93 5.91 -14.87 7.02
CA SER A 93 7.35 -15.10 7.22
C SER A 93 8.04 -15.38 5.89
N GLY A 94 9.36 -15.55 5.90
CA GLY A 94 10.15 -15.73 4.67
C GLY A 94 10.36 -14.42 3.91
N GLY A 95 10.59 -14.45 2.60
CA GLY A 95 10.93 -13.26 1.84
C GLY A 95 12.14 -12.51 2.40
N PRO A 96 12.06 -11.19 2.59
CA PRO A 96 13.12 -10.39 3.22
C PRO A 96 13.07 -10.43 4.76
N MET A 97 12.11 -11.14 5.36
CA MET A 97 11.84 -11.12 6.80
C MET A 97 12.75 -12.08 7.57
N MET A 98 13.32 -11.61 8.67
CA MET A 98 14.04 -12.44 9.65
C MET A 98 13.11 -12.98 10.75
N TYR A 99 11.97 -12.35 10.96
CA TYR A 99 10.98 -12.64 12.00
C TYR A 99 9.61 -12.88 11.39
N SER A 100 8.75 -13.57 12.11
CA SER A 100 7.33 -13.67 11.75
C SER A 100 6.61 -12.35 12.09
N HIS A 101 5.72 -11.92 11.20
CA HIS A 101 4.94 -10.69 11.35
C HIS A 101 3.46 -11.00 11.31
N ARG A 102 2.68 -10.36 12.17
CA ARG A 102 1.23 -10.55 12.31
C ARG A 102 0.46 -9.46 11.61
N LEU A 103 -0.56 -9.84 10.86
CA LEU A 103 -1.47 -8.92 10.19
C LEU A 103 -2.24 -8.09 11.22
N GLU A 104 -2.13 -6.78 11.11
CA GLU A 104 -2.85 -5.79 11.94
C GLU A 104 -3.99 -5.16 11.17
N GLU A 105 -3.74 -4.75 9.91
CA GLU A 105 -4.68 -3.94 9.16
C GLU A 105 -4.52 -4.15 7.65
N ILE A 106 -5.64 -4.14 6.94
CA ILE A 106 -5.69 -4.08 5.47
C ILE A 106 -6.23 -2.71 5.08
N ARG A 107 -5.52 -1.96 4.23
CA ARG A 107 -5.91 -0.64 3.73
C ARG A 107 -6.13 -0.65 2.24
N LEU A 108 -7.07 0.19 1.79
CA LEU A 108 -7.33 0.42 0.39
C LEU A 108 -6.94 1.86 0.01
N HIS A 109 -6.15 1.97 -1.06
CA HIS A 109 -5.78 3.24 -1.69
C HIS A 109 -6.31 3.25 -3.12
N PHE A 110 -6.98 4.35 -3.51
CA PHE A 110 -7.63 4.47 -4.82
C PHE A 110 -7.74 5.92 -5.26
N GLY A 111 -7.75 6.12 -6.57
CA GLY A 111 -7.86 7.42 -7.21
C GLY A 111 -9.31 7.78 -7.58
N SER A 112 -9.49 9.07 -7.88
CA SER A 112 -10.75 9.63 -8.41
C SER A 112 -11.02 9.21 -9.84
N GLU A 113 -9.96 8.92 -10.60
CA GLU A 113 -10.01 8.49 -11.99
C GLU A 113 -9.35 7.12 -12.16
N ASP A 114 -9.71 6.47 -13.25
CA ASP A 114 -8.99 5.29 -13.73
C ASP A 114 -7.56 5.73 -14.09
N ASN A 115 -6.56 4.90 -13.85
CA ASN A 115 -5.12 5.19 -13.99
C ASN A 115 -4.48 6.02 -12.86
N GLN A 116 -5.16 6.24 -11.73
CA GLN A 116 -4.63 6.91 -10.56
C GLN A 116 -4.99 6.14 -9.28
N GLY A 117 -4.18 6.31 -8.22
CA GLY A 117 -4.52 5.80 -6.88
C GLY A 117 -3.60 4.73 -6.31
N SER A 118 -2.57 4.25 -7.04
CA SER A 118 -1.50 3.49 -6.41
C SER A 118 -0.50 4.44 -5.76
N GLU A 119 -0.04 4.10 -4.56
CA GLU A 119 0.99 4.90 -3.88
C GLU A 119 2.36 4.74 -4.54
N HIS A 120 2.74 3.52 -4.94
CA HIS A 120 4.00 3.25 -5.64
C HIS A 120 3.84 3.44 -7.16
N LEU A 121 4.90 3.93 -7.79
CA LEU A 121 5.02 3.94 -9.24
C LEU A 121 6.03 2.88 -9.68
N LEU A 122 5.87 2.42 -10.91
CA LEU A 122 6.79 1.53 -11.58
C LEU A 122 7.22 2.17 -12.91
N ASN A 123 8.53 2.44 -13.06
CA ASN A 123 9.10 3.18 -14.21
C ASN A 123 8.41 4.53 -14.48
N GLY A 124 8.08 5.28 -13.44
CA GLY A 124 7.42 6.58 -13.54
C GLY A 124 5.93 6.52 -13.87
N GLN A 125 5.39 5.34 -14.05
CA GLN A 125 3.95 5.12 -14.27
C GLN A 125 3.33 4.45 -13.05
N ALA A 126 2.10 4.80 -12.75
CA ALA A 126 1.30 4.02 -11.85
C ALA A 126 1.08 2.67 -12.55
N PHE A 127 1.94 1.73 -12.28
CA PHE A 127 2.06 0.35 -12.76
C PHE A 127 2.09 0.13 -14.29
N SER A 128 3.25 -0.20 -14.83
CA SER A 128 3.44 -0.97 -16.06
C SER A 128 4.70 -1.85 -15.94
N GLY A 129 4.67 -2.83 -15.02
CA GLY A 129 5.71 -3.87 -14.96
C GLY A 129 5.33 -5.03 -15.85
N GLU A 130 6.31 -5.59 -16.55
CA GLU A 130 6.29 -6.83 -17.37
C GLU A 130 5.17 -7.02 -18.40
N TYR A 131 4.09 -6.24 -18.36
CA TYR A 131 3.01 -6.24 -19.34
C TYR A 131 3.14 -5.13 -20.40
N ALA A 132 4.36 -4.63 -20.67
CA ALA A 132 4.60 -3.77 -21.82
C ALA A 132 4.12 -4.43 -23.13
N LEU A 133 4.07 -5.74 -23.20
CA LEU A 133 3.48 -6.49 -24.31
C LEU A 133 1.94 -6.44 -24.32
N TYR A 134 1.30 -6.23 -23.17
CA TYR A 134 -0.17 -6.12 -23.07
C TYR A 134 -0.70 -4.70 -23.33
N MET A 135 0.17 -3.68 -23.22
CA MET A 135 -0.15 -2.28 -23.55
C MET A 135 -0.45 -2.09 -25.06
N VAL A 136 0.01 -3.00 -25.91
CA VAL A 136 -0.28 -2.96 -27.35
C VAL A 136 -1.73 -3.36 -27.66
N LEU A 137 -2.48 -3.92 -26.69
CA LEU A 137 -3.83 -4.40 -26.87
C LEU A 137 -4.93 -3.57 -26.20
N GLY A 138 -4.63 -2.34 -25.76
CA GLY A 138 -5.65 -1.31 -25.45
C GLY A 138 -6.57 -1.62 -24.26
N GLY A 139 -6.05 -2.10 -23.15
CA GLY A 139 -6.83 -2.26 -21.92
C GLY A 139 -6.70 -1.06 -20.98
N ASP A 140 -7.84 -0.52 -20.52
CA ASP A 140 -7.91 0.51 -19.47
C ASP A 140 -7.30 -0.04 -18.16
N PHE A 141 -6.43 0.74 -17.52
CA PHE A 141 -5.76 0.36 -16.29
C PHE A 141 -6.26 1.25 -15.14
N ASP A 142 -6.96 0.67 -14.18
CA ASP A 142 -7.21 1.30 -12.88
C ASP A 142 -6.03 0.99 -11.95
N PHE A 143 -5.48 2.04 -11.36
CA PHE A 143 -4.35 1.93 -10.45
C PHE A 143 -4.82 2.16 -9.03
N THR A 144 -5.10 1.08 -8.35
CA THR A 144 -5.46 1.06 -6.94
C THR A 144 -4.58 0.06 -6.23
N MET A 145 -4.53 0.13 -4.92
CA MET A 145 -3.60 -0.68 -4.14
C MET A 145 -4.23 -1.16 -2.83
N VAL A 146 -3.99 -2.43 -2.52
CA VAL A 146 -4.24 -2.99 -1.21
C VAL A 146 -2.94 -3.09 -0.44
N GLN A 147 -2.91 -2.60 0.77
CA GLN A 147 -1.78 -2.73 1.69
C GLN A 147 -2.19 -3.62 2.87
N LEU A 148 -1.42 -4.68 3.10
CA LEU A 148 -1.55 -5.54 4.28
C LEU A 148 -0.41 -5.18 5.23
N ILE A 149 -0.75 -4.56 6.34
CA ILE A 149 0.21 -4.05 7.32
C ILE A 149 0.38 -5.08 8.42
N HIS A 150 1.60 -5.55 8.59
CA HIS A 150 1.96 -6.55 9.58
C HIS A 150 2.96 -5.97 10.56
N TYR A 151 2.85 -6.35 11.83
CA TYR A 151 3.81 -5.97 12.85
C TYR A 151 4.61 -7.19 13.35
N ASN A 152 5.85 -6.94 13.74
CA ASN A 152 6.72 -7.95 14.31
C ASN A 152 6.24 -8.36 15.71
N HIS A 153 5.55 -9.48 15.79
CA HIS A 153 4.99 -9.99 17.05
C HIS A 153 5.97 -10.83 17.87
N GLU A 154 7.15 -11.14 17.32
CA GLU A 154 8.20 -11.86 18.05
C GLU A 154 9.05 -10.89 18.89
N LEU A 155 9.27 -9.66 18.41
CA LEU A 155 10.06 -8.65 19.13
C LEU A 155 9.22 -7.69 19.94
N TYR A 156 7.95 -7.45 19.55
CA TYR A 156 7.10 -6.42 20.14
C TYR A 156 5.75 -6.96 20.55
N THR A 157 5.24 -6.46 21.68
CA THR A 157 3.99 -6.94 22.26
C THR A 157 2.75 -6.46 21.51
N ASN A 158 2.86 -5.34 20.78
CA ASN A 158 1.74 -4.73 20.06
C ASN A 158 2.21 -3.89 18.86
N TYR A 159 1.27 -3.61 17.98
CA TYR A 159 1.50 -2.81 16.78
C TYR A 159 2.06 -1.40 17.08
N THR A 160 1.56 -0.73 18.12
CA THR A 160 1.96 0.66 18.43
C THR A 160 3.43 0.76 18.82
N GLU A 161 3.94 -0.25 19.51
CA GLU A 161 5.35 -0.37 19.86
C GLU A 161 6.18 -0.72 18.63
N ALA A 162 5.78 -1.75 17.88
CA ALA A 162 6.44 -2.20 16.67
C ALA A 162 6.55 -1.08 15.62
N ALA A 163 5.50 -0.31 15.41
CA ALA A 163 5.43 0.72 14.38
C ALA A 163 6.54 1.78 14.48
N LYS A 164 7.04 2.06 15.67
CA LYS A 164 8.11 3.04 15.93
C LYS A 164 9.48 2.42 16.19
N SER A 165 9.59 1.10 16.08
CA SER A 165 10.78 0.34 16.47
C SER A 165 11.44 -0.34 15.26
N PRO A 166 12.76 -0.60 15.30
CA PRO A 166 13.48 -1.25 14.22
C PRO A 166 12.90 -2.63 13.87
N ASN A 167 12.87 -2.99 12.58
CA ASN A 167 12.27 -4.23 12.07
C ASN A 167 10.81 -4.43 12.53
N GLY A 168 10.12 -3.33 12.79
CA GLY A 168 8.81 -3.38 13.43
C GLY A 168 7.68 -3.71 12.48
N LEU A 169 7.74 -3.26 11.23
CA LEU A 169 6.66 -3.41 10.27
C LEU A 169 7.09 -4.11 8.98
N VAL A 170 6.18 -4.87 8.43
CA VAL A 170 6.21 -5.33 7.04
C VAL A 170 4.90 -4.95 6.38
N ILE A 171 4.99 -4.30 5.23
CA ILE A 171 3.81 -3.89 4.46
C ILE A 171 3.85 -4.63 3.12
N VAL A 172 2.90 -5.55 2.95
CA VAL A 172 2.68 -6.22 1.66
C VAL A 172 1.74 -5.37 0.84
N SER A 173 2.20 -4.98 -0.34
CA SER A 173 1.47 -4.14 -1.28
C SER A 173 1.08 -4.95 -2.49
N ILE A 174 -0.21 -4.91 -2.85
CA ILE A 174 -0.77 -5.65 -3.97
C ILE A 174 -1.51 -4.65 -4.84
N PHE A 175 -1.09 -4.55 -6.10
CA PHE A 175 -1.78 -3.72 -7.08
C PHE A 175 -3.13 -4.33 -7.42
N MET A 176 -4.13 -3.50 -7.67
CA MET A 176 -5.42 -3.92 -8.21
C MET A 176 -5.54 -3.46 -9.66
N LYS A 177 -6.12 -4.32 -10.48
CA LYS A 177 -6.41 -4.03 -11.89
C LYS A 177 -7.90 -4.23 -12.15
N VAL A 178 -8.50 -3.31 -12.91
CA VAL A 178 -9.88 -3.46 -13.32
C VAL A 178 -10.02 -4.59 -14.33
N ALA A 179 -11.04 -5.43 -14.10
CA ALA A 179 -11.40 -6.53 -14.94
C ALA A 179 -12.92 -6.78 -14.86
N GLU A 180 -13.45 -7.69 -15.67
CA GLU A 180 -14.85 -8.08 -15.62
C GLU A 180 -15.20 -8.87 -14.35
N THR A 181 -14.24 -9.63 -13.83
CA THR A 181 -14.41 -10.43 -12.61
C THR A 181 -13.47 -9.95 -11.51
N SER A 182 -13.95 -9.92 -10.28
CA SER A 182 -13.21 -9.50 -9.12
C SER A 182 -12.56 -10.69 -8.39
N ASN A 183 -11.44 -10.41 -7.73
CA ASN A 183 -10.85 -11.29 -6.72
C ASN A 183 -11.89 -11.66 -5.65
N SER A 184 -11.90 -12.92 -5.19
CA SER A 184 -12.91 -13.43 -4.25
C SER A 184 -12.95 -12.67 -2.92
N PHE A 185 -11.79 -12.30 -2.38
CA PHE A 185 -11.69 -11.50 -1.17
C PHE A 185 -12.26 -10.10 -1.37
N LEU A 186 -11.85 -9.42 -2.45
CA LEU A 186 -12.36 -8.09 -2.80
C LEU A 186 -13.86 -8.11 -3.10
N ASN A 187 -14.35 -9.19 -3.68
CA ASN A 187 -15.77 -9.33 -3.95
C ASN A 187 -16.62 -9.41 -2.67
N ARG A 188 -16.08 -9.99 -1.58
CA ARG A 188 -16.72 -9.96 -0.25
C ARG A 188 -16.63 -8.60 0.40
N LEU A 189 -15.46 -7.96 0.30
CA LEU A 189 -15.18 -6.67 0.91
C LEU A 189 -15.96 -5.53 0.25
N LEU A 190 -15.97 -5.51 -1.09
CA LEU A 190 -16.46 -4.41 -1.92
C LEU A 190 -17.84 -4.71 -2.55
N ASN A 191 -18.59 -5.66 -2.02
CA ASN A 191 -19.95 -5.82 -2.46
C ASN A 191 -20.81 -4.60 -2.03
N ARG A 192 -21.91 -4.40 -2.73
CA ARG A 192 -22.77 -3.24 -2.52
C ARG A 192 -23.23 -3.09 -1.06
N ASP A 193 -23.61 -4.20 -0.43
CA ASP A 193 -24.13 -4.18 0.94
C ASP A 193 -23.04 -3.80 1.98
N SER A 194 -21.81 -4.26 1.77
CA SER A 194 -20.68 -3.93 2.66
C SER A 194 -20.28 -2.47 2.51
N ILE A 195 -20.10 -2.00 1.26
CA ILE A 195 -19.59 -0.65 0.96
C ILE A 195 -20.58 0.44 1.40
N THR A 196 -21.87 0.25 1.19
CA THR A 196 -22.88 1.23 1.61
C THR A 196 -22.99 1.39 3.14
N ARG A 197 -22.50 0.40 3.90
CA ARG A 197 -22.46 0.45 5.37
C ARG A 197 -21.30 1.26 5.92
N VAL A 198 -20.34 1.65 5.09
CA VAL A 198 -19.15 2.43 5.48
C VAL A 198 -19.01 3.70 4.65
N THR A 199 -20.12 4.26 4.19
CA THR A 199 -20.12 5.44 3.31
C THR A 199 -19.50 6.66 3.95
N TYR A 200 -19.69 6.87 5.25
CA TYR A 200 -19.28 8.08 5.95
C TYR A 200 -18.19 7.79 6.98
N LYS A 201 -17.43 8.82 7.29
CA LYS A 201 -16.38 8.76 8.33
C LYS A 201 -16.94 8.24 9.65
N ASN A 202 -16.21 7.32 10.26
CA ASN A 202 -16.51 6.58 11.48
C ASN A 202 -17.59 5.50 11.33
N ASP A 203 -18.10 5.27 10.12
CA ASP A 203 -18.90 4.08 9.88
C ASP A 203 -18.04 2.81 10.03
N ALA A 204 -18.68 1.75 10.49
CA ALA A 204 -18.06 0.45 10.69
C ALA A 204 -19.02 -0.68 10.30
N TYR A 205 -18.49 -1.73 9.70
CA TYR A 205 -19.26 -2.91 9.30
C TYR A 205 -18.51 -4.21 9.58
N LEU A 206 -19.18 -5.15 10.26
CA LEU A 206 -18.61 -6.45 10.59
C LEU A 206 -18.63 -7.37 9.36
N LEU A 207 -17.46 -7.87 9.01
CA LEU A 207 -17.25 -8.83 7.95
C LEU A 207 -16.99 -10.22 8.55
N THR A 208 -17.64 -11.23 8.03
CA THR A 208 -17.49 -12.62 8.46
C THR A 208 -17.08 -13.51 7.31
N GLY A 209 -16.39 -14.62 7.62
CA GLY A 209 -16.03 -15.62 6.63
C GLY A 209 -14.99 -15.16 5.61
N LEU A 210 -14.13 -14.20 5.99
CA LEU A 210 -13.01 -13.75 5.15
C LEU A 210 -11.94 -14.84 5.07
N ASN A 211 -11.45 -15.10 3.88
CA ASN A 211 -10.27 -15.92 3.64
C ASN A 211 -9.12 -15.01 3.21
N ILE A 212 -8.15 -14.80 4.10
CA ILE A 212 -7.02 -13.89 3.84
C ILE A 212 -6.10 -14.42 2.73
N GLU A 213 -6.06 -15.72 2.49
CA GLU A 213 -5.26 -16.28 1.39
C GLU A 213 -5.73 -15.80 0.02
N GLU A 214 -7.03 -15.57 -0.13
CA GLU A 214 -7.64 -15.15 -1.38
C GLU A 214 -7.19 -13.76 -1.87
N ILE A 215 -6.69 -12.88 -0.98
CA ILE A 215 -6.18 -11.56 -1.39
C ILE A 215 -4.80 -11.63 -2.04
N TYR A 216 -4.02 -12.66 -1.76
CA TYR A 216 -2.69 -12.81 -2.33
C TYR A 216 -2.79 -13.32 -3.78
N PRO A 217 -2.10 -12.68 -4.73
CA PRO A 217 -2.04 -13.18 -6.10
C PRO A 217 -1.22 -14.48 -6.17
N ASP A 218 -1.53 -15.32 -7.16
CA ASP A 218 -0.77 -16.56 -7.40
C ASP A 218 0.61 -16.25 -7.99
N THR A 219 1.51 -15.81 -7.12
CA THR A 219 2.91 -15.55 -7.43
C THR A 219 3.78 -15.64 -6.18
N SER A 220 4.99 -16.17 -6.34
CA SER A 220 6.04 -16.10 -5.33
C SER A 220 7.02 -14.94 -5.57
N SER A 221 6.82 -14.20 -6.67
CA SER A 221 7.71 -13.13 -7.10
C SER A 221 7.30 -11.80 -6.49
N PHE A 222 8.28 -11.05 -6.00
CA PHE A 222 8.06 -9.74 -5.36
C PHE A 222 9.27 -8.83 -5.49
N ILE A 223 9.04 -7.56 -5.20
CA ILE A 223 10.03 -6.50 -5.08
C ILE A 223 10.05 -6.06 -3.62
N THR A 224 11.20 -5.75 -3.06
CA THR A 224 11.32 -5.33 -1.67
C THR A 224 12.31 -4.19 -1.48
N TYR A 225 12.01 -3.30 -0.53
CA TYR A 225 12.90 -2.23 -0.11
C TYR A 225 12.54 -1.76 1.31
N ASP A 226 13.48 -1.10 1.99
CA ASP A 226 13.24 -0.51 3.31
C ASP A 226 12.69 0.91 3.19
N GLY A 227 11.61 1.19 3.90
CA GLY A 227 10.89 2.44 3.79
C GLY A 227 10.15 2.84 5.06
N SER A 228 9.09 3.59 4.88
CA SER A 228 8.27 4.13 5.95
C SER A 228 6.79 3.76 5.80
N MET A 229 6.03 4.03 6.84
CA MET A 229 4.58 4.20 6.69
C MET A 229 4.29 5.38 5.76
N THR A 230 3.24 5.27 4.96
CA THR A 230 2.79 6.33 4.03
C THR A 230 1.80 7.30 4.67
N ILE A 231 1.50 7.11 5.94
CA ILE A 231 0.68 8.01 6.76
C ILE A 231 1.46 8.48 7.99
N PRO A 232 1.15 9.66 8.55
CA PRO A 232 1.77 10.13 9.77
C PRO A 232 1.66 9.11 10.92
N PRO A 233 2.72 8.96 11.70
CA PRO A 233 3.96 9.75 11.82
C PRO A 233 5.09 9.40 10.83
N CYS A 234 4.84 8.61 9.78
CA CYS A 234 5.79 8.24 8.74
C CYS A 234 7.08 7.57 9.27
N PHE A 235 6.95 6.71 10.29
CA PHE A 235 8.08 6.00 10.86
C PHE A 235 8.81 5.15 9.82
N GLU A 236 10.14 5.25 9.80
CA GLU A 236 11.04 4.57 8.85
C GLU A 236 11.40 3.15 9.31
N THR A 237 10.41 2.37 9.67
CA THR A 237 10.50 1.05 10.30
C THR A 237 9.87 -0.06 9.46
N ALA A 238 9.43 0.28 8.24
CA ALA A 238 8.71 -0.63 7.38
C ALA A 238 9.62 -1.26 6.32
N THR A 239 9.57 -2.57 6.19
CA THR A 239 10.03 -3.28 5.00
C THR A 239 8.84 -3.48 4.06
N TRP A 240 8.95 -2.98 2.84
CA TRP A 240 7.94 -3.11 1.81
C TRP A 240 8.15 -4.36 0.97
N ILE A 241 7.05 -5.05 0.67
CA ILE A 241 7.00 -6.18 -0.24
C ILE A 241 5.90 -5.89 -1.26
N LEU A 242 6.28 -5.65 -2.53
CA LEU A 242 5.34 -5.41 -3.61
C LEU A 242 5.21 -6.68 -4.44
N MET A 243 4.00 -7.24 -4.49
CA MET A 243 3.72 -8.48 -5.23
C MET A 243 3.79 -8.23 -6.73
N ASN A 244 4.42 -9.15 -7.47
CA ASN A 244 4.66 -9.02 -8.91
C ASN A 244 3.43 -9.31 -9.79
N LYS A 245 2.30 -9.64 -9.21
CA LYS A 245 1.03 -9.80 -9.93
C LYS A 245 -0.07 -8.99 -9.26
N PRO A 246 -0.97 -8.37 -10.02
CA PRO A 246 -2.13 -7.69 -9.46
C PRO A 246 -3.22 -8.70 -9.05
N VAL A 247 -4.13 -8.23 -8.21
CA VAL A 247 -5.46 -8.82 -8.05
C VAL A 247 -6.47 -8.01 -8.85
N TYR A 248 -7.66 -8.56 -9.07
CA TYR A 248 -8.64 -7.95 -9.96
C TYR A 248 -9.82 -7.36 -9.18
N VAL A 249 -10.33 -6.24 -9.67
CA VAL A 249 -11.48 -5.50 -9.14
C VAL A 249 -12.39 -5.09 -10.29
N THR A 250 -13.70 -4.99 -10.09
CA THR A 250 -14.61 -4.54 -11.14
C THR A 250 -14.78 -3.02 -11.17
N ARG A 251 -15.15 -2.46 -12.33
CA ARG A 251 -15.49 -1.02 -12.45
C ARG A 251 -16.59 -0.59 -11.48
N MET A 252 -17.57 -1.45 -11.23
CA MET A 252 -18.65 -1.18 -10.27
C MET A 252 -18.12 -1.07 -8.84
N GLN A 253 -17.17 -1.90 -8.46
CA GLN A 253 -16.52 -1.83 -7.13
C GLN A 253 -15.69 -0.56 -7.00
N MET A 254 -14.96 -0.17 -8.04
CA MET A 254 -14.20 1.08 -8.07
C MET A 254 -15.13 2.30 -7.94
N HIS A 255 -16.24 2.29 -8.70
CA HIS A 255 -17.25 3.34 -8.58
C HIS A 255 -17.80 3.42 -7.14
N SER A 256 -18.08 2.30 -6.51
CA SER A 256 -18.59 2.25 -5.14
C SER A 256 -17.57 2.79 -4.12
N LEU A 257 -16.27 2.50 -4.29
CA LEU A 257 -15.20 3.07 -3.47
C LEU A 257 -15.14 4.60 -3.57
N ARG A 258 -15.30 5.15 -4.78
CA ARG A 258 -15.28 6.60 -5.02
C ARG A 258 -16.47 7.36 -4.42
N LEU A 259 -17.53 6.65 -4.02
CA LEU A 259 -18.69 7.21 -3.32
C LEU A 259 -18.50 7.28 -1.78
N LEU A 260 -17.36 6.80 -1.26
CA LEU A 260 -17.06 6.92 0.16
C LEU A 260 -16.66 8.35 0.51
N SER A 261 -17.16 8.84 1.65
CA SER A 261 -16.93 10.20 2.14
C SER A 261 -15.82 10.24 3.20
N GLN A 262 -14.97 11.26 3.13
CA GLN A 262 -14.04 11.62 4.20
C GLN A 262 -14.74 12.26 5.41
N ASN A 263 -15.97 12.72 5.24
CA ASN A 263 -16.74 13.48 6.21
C ASN A 263 -17.90 12.67 6.79
N GLN A 264 -18.49 13.19 7.86
CA GLN A 264 -19.72 12.66 8.44
C GLN A 264 -20.94 13.08 7.61
N PRO A 265 -22.11 12.39 7.76
CA PRO A 265 -23.32 12.70 7.01
C PRO A 265 -23.83 14.13 7.15
N SER A 266 -23.55 14.78 8.29
CA SER A 266 -23.94 16.17 8.58
C SER A 266 -23.04 17.22 7.93
N GLN A 267 -21.97 16.82 7.26
CA GLN A 267 -20.99 17.68 6.63
C GLN A 267 -21.07 17.58 5.10
N ILE A 268 -20.45 18.54 4.40
CA ILE A 268 -20.36 18.51 2.95
C ILE A 268 -19.64 17.23 2.52
N PHE A 269 -20.21 16.53 1.53
CA PHE A 269 -19.57 15.33 0.96
C PHE A 269 -18.19 15.68 0.39
N LEU A 270 -17.19 14.92 0.80
CA LEU A 270 -15.84 14.98 0.25
C LEU A 270 -15.39 13.56 -0.04
N SER A 271 -15.16 13.24 -1.32
CA SER A 271 -14.75 11.89 -1.73
C SER A 271 -13.46 11.46 -1.01
N MET A 272 -13.41 10.17 -0.64
CA MET A 272 -12.21 9.54 -0.08
C MET A 272 -11.15 9.22 -1.14
N SER A 273 -11.47 9.39 -2.42
CA SER A 273 -10.52 9.17 -3.52
C SER A 273 -9.25 9.99 -3.36
N ASP A 274 -8.21 9.61 -4.06
CA ASP A 274 -6.88 10.24 -4.04
C ASP A 274 -6.23 10.20 -2.64
N ASN A 275 -6.55 9.16 -1.89
CA ASN A 275 -6.02 8.90 -0.54
C ASN A 275 -4.60 8.32 -0.58
N VAL A 276 -3.76 8.86 -1.43
CA VAL A 276 -2.38 8.43 -1.68
C VAL A 276 -1.38 9.52 -1.27
N ARG A 277 -0.21 9.10 -0.85
CA ARG A 277 0.90 10.00 -0.58
C ARG A 277 1.73 10.20 -1.86
N PRO A 278 2.20 11.42 -2.16
CA PRO A 278 3.14 11.64 -3.27
C PRO A 278 4.42 10.82 -3.13
N ILE A 279 5.02 10.48 -4.27
CA ILE A 279 6.29 9.77 -4.37
C ILE A 279 7.39 10.49 -3.60
N GLN A 280 8.17 9.70 -2.86
CA GLN A 280 9.32 10.16 -2.08
C GLN A 280 10.64 9.76 -2.77
N PRO A 281 11.71 10.54 -2.59
CA PRO A 281 13.01 10.22 -3.17
C PRO A 281 13.55 8.88 -2.64
N LEU A 282 14.16 8.09 -3.50
CA LEU A 282 14.72 6.78 -3.11
C LEU A 282 15.95 6.92 -2.19
N ILE A 283 16.77 7.94 -2.34
CA ILE A 283 17.94 8.31 -1.52
C ILE A 283 18.80 7.10 -1.13
N ASN A 284 19.65 6.63 -2.03
CA ASN A 284 20.62 5.56 -1.80
C ASN A 284 20.07 4.24 -1.23
N ARG A 285 18.76 3.99 -1.35
CA ARG A 285 18.16 2.71 -0.98
C ARG A 285 18.23 1.72 -2.14
N CYS A 286 18.54 0.46 -1.82
CA CYS A 286 18.51 -0.62 -2.78
C CYS A 286 17.08 -1.17 -2.90
N ILE A 287 16.64 -1.39 -4.13
CA ILE A 287 15.42 -2.14 -4.43
C ILE A 287 15.86 -3.53 -4.84
N ARG A 288 15.43 -4.54 -4.11
CA ARG A 288 15.78 -5.95 -4.34
C ARG A 288 14.57 -6.73 -4.86
N THR A 289 14.84 -7.82 -5.57
CA THR A 289 13.79 -8.71 -6.06
C THR A 289 14.27 -10.15 -6.11
N ASN A 290 13.36 -11.09 -5.97
CA ASN A 290 13.61 -12.51 -6.22
C ASN A 290 13.28 -12.92 -7.68
N ILE A 291 12.94 -11.97 -8.54
CA ILE A 291 12.69 -12.23 -9.97
C ILE A 291 14.02 -12.40 -10.67
N ASN A 292 14.27 -13.60 -11.18
CA ASN A 292 15.46 -13.87 -11.98
C ASN A 292 15.16 -13.62 -13.46
N PHE A 293 15.52 -12.46 -13.94
CA PHE A 293 15.28 -12.04 -15.33
C PHE A 293 16.11 -12.83 -16.35
N SER A 294 17.19 -13.47 -15.95
CA SER A 294 18.02 -14.29 -16.85
C SER A 294 17.39 -15.66 -17.17
N MET A 295 16.43 -16.10 -16.35
CA MET A 295 15.75 -17.38 -16.52
C MET A 295 14.45 -17.27 -17.32
N GLN A 296 13.95 -16.07 -17.55
CA GLN A 296 12.71 -15.84 -18.31
C GLN A 296 13.00 -15.87 -19.81
N GLY A 297 12.72 -17.01 -20.43
CA GLY A 297 12.62 -17.23 -21.89
C GLY A 297 13.84 -16.86 -22.71
N LYS A 298 14.59 -17.86 -23.19
CA LYS A 298 15.73 -17.67 -24.10
C LYS A 298 15.36 -16.92 -25.41
N ASP A 299 14.09 -16.84 -25.75
CA ASP A 299 13.59 -16.30 -27.03
C ASP A 299 12.76 -15.03 -26.89
N CYS A 300 12.69 -14.40 -25.68
CA CYS A 300 11.96 -13.16 -25.51
C CYS A 300 12.79 -11.95 -25.95
N PRO A 301 12.27 -11.05 -26.81
CA PRO A 301 12.98 -9.82 -27.26
C PRO A 301 13.42 -8.94 -26.09
N ASN A 302 12.75 -9.02 -24.93
CA ASN A 302 13.08 -8.31 -23.72
C ASN A 302 14.34 -8.81 -22.98
N ASN A 303 14.91 -9.94 -23.37
CA ASN A 303 16.16 -10.42 -22.79
C ASN A 303 17.33 -9.40 -22.90
N ARG A 304 17.28 -8.47 -23.83
CA ARG A 304 18.28 -7.40 -23.94
C ARG A 304 18.19 -6.39 -22.81
N VAL A 305 16.99 -6.08 -22.35
CA VAL A 305 16.75 -5.15 -21.22
C VAL A 305 17.23 -5.78 -19.93
N HIS A 306 16.95 -7.07 -19.74
CA HIS A 306 17.40 -7.82 -18.55
C HIS A 306 18.92 -7.95 -18.47
N LYS A 307 19.61 -8.14 -19.60
CA LYS A 307 21.07 -8.15 -19.62
C LYS A 307 21.70 -6.81 -19.24
N LEU A 308 21.00 -5.69 -19.48
CA LEU A 308 21.45 -4.36 -19.08
C LEU A 308 21.41 -4.16 -17.55
N GLN A 309 20.46 -4.76 -16.86
CA GLN A 309 20.38 -4.68 -15.39
C GLN A 309 21.61 -5.31 -14.71
N TYR A 310 22.09 -6.44 -15.21
CA TYR A 310 23.31 -7.06 -14.68
C TYR A 310 24.59 -6.32 -15.02
N ARG A 311 24.63 -5.56 -16.11
CA ARG A 311 25.81 -4.76 -16.48
C ARG A 311 26.04 -3.55 -15.57
N VAL A 312 24.98 -2.99 -14.98
CA VAL A 312 25.10 -1.89 -14.02
C VAL A 312 25.83 -2.35 -12.76
N ASN A 313 25.69 -3.62 -12.39
CA ASN A 313 26.38 -4.21 -11.25
C ASN A 313 27.74 -4.83 -11.60
N GLY A 314 28.09 -4.91 -12.89
CA GLY A 314 29.29 -5.61 -13.37
C GLY A 314 30.60 -4.83 -13.25
N TRP A 315 30.56 -3.54 -12.99
CA TRP A 315 31.78 -2.72 -12.83
C TRP A 315 32.29 -2.63 -11.40
N LEU A 316 31.72 -3.42 -10.51
CA LEU A 316 32.32 -3.70 -9.19
C LEU A 316 33.28 -4.91 -9.21
N LEU A 317 33.55 -5.49 -10.41
CA LEU A 317 34.40 -6.67 -10.58
C LEU A 317 35.68 -6.39 -11.42
N ASN A 318 36.08 -5.11 -11.58
CA ASN A 318 37.37 -4.74 -12.14
C ASN A 318 38.15 -3.89 -11.16
#